data_c347588dbc0ba41fa78ee5d19ad1d480
#
_entry.id   c347588dbc0ba41fa78ee5d19ad1d480
#
_cell.length_a   1.000
_cell.length_b   1.000
_cell.length_c   1.000
_cell.angle_alpha   90.00
_cell.angle_beta   90.00
_cell.angle_gamma   90.00
#
_symmetry.space_group_name_H-M   'P 1'
#
loop_
_entity.id
_entity.type
_entity.pdbx_description
1 polymer ?
#
loop_
_entity_poly.entity_id
_entity_poly.type
_entity_poly.pdbx_seq_one_letter_code
_entity_poly.pdbx_strand_id
1 'polypeptide(L)'
;MSDVLIGAWHGGLGDSLQFSTLPEQFYKQQGRETYVADGSTFRNEEIYELVWGCNPYIKGIKEGKRNAGDIPEIDFVNPNGYNNCITNWEELHGLKPTNKYPKIYYQPKKIDGFEEVMMVDLSSVSLKHGSNNNTYPPPYDPAVVKELYENIKKEHPGKIFAQVNFTN
;
A
#
# COMPACT_ATOMS: atom_id res chain seq x y z
N MET A 1 -10.83 -24.41 -11.20
CA MET A 1 -9.88 -23.79 -10.25
C MET A 1 -10.71 -22.96 -9.29
N SER A 2 -10.33 -22.90 -8.00
CA SER A 2 -11.07 -22.09 -7.02
C SER A 2 -10.72 -20.61 -7.18
N ASP A 3 -11.69 -19.74 -6.89
CA ASP A 3 -11.48 -18.29 -6.88
C ASP A 3 -10.43 -17.90 -5.84
N VAL A 4 -9.82 -16.74 -6.06
CA VAL A 4 -8.93 -16.09 -5.10
C VAL A 4 -9.73 -15.08 -4.30
N LEU A 5 -9.77 -15.24 -2.99
CA LEU A 5 -10.34 -14.28 -2.06
C LEU A 5 -9.19 -13.58 -1.33
N ILE A 6 -8.88 -12.36 -1.76
CA ILE A 6 -7.78 -11.57 -1.22
C ILE A 6 -8.28 -10.60 -0.16
N GLY A 7 -7.45 -10.27 0.80
CA GLY A 7 -7.80 -9.25 1.77
C GLY A 7 -6.61 -8.75 2.56
N ALA A 8 -6.74 -7.52 3.08
CA ALA A 8 -5.82 -6.94 4.04
C ALA A 8 -6.47 -6.96 5.44
N TRP A 9 -5.76 -7.50 6.42
CA TRP A 9 -6.25 -7.57 7.81
C TRP A 9 -6.14 -6.23 8.53
N HIS A 10 -5.02 -5.55 8.34
CA HIS A 10 -4.72 -4.32 9.09
C HIS A 10 -5.33 -3.04 8.50
N GLY A 11 -5.88 -3.11 7.29
CA GLY A 11 -6.70 -2.08 6.66
C GLY A 11 -5.99 -0.79 6.28
N GLY A 12 -4.68 -0.68 6.49
CA GLY A 12 -3.91 0.49 6.09
C GLY A 12 -3.63 0.54 4.59
N LEU A 13 -3.30 1.72 4.08
CA LEU A 13 -2.92 1.87 2.66
C LEU A 13 -1.70 1.03 2.33
N GLY A 14 -0.65 1.07 3.16
CA GLY A 14 0.56 0.28 2.96
C GLY A 14 0.29 -1.22 2.97
N ASP A 15 -0.60 -1.68 3.87
CA ASP A 15 -1.01 -3.08 3.96
C ASP A 15 -1.73 -3.53 2.68
N SER A 16 -2.56 -2.67 2.10
CA SER A 16 -3.25 -2.96 0.83
C SER A 16 -2.31 -2.91 -0.37
N LEU A 17 -1.39 -1.94 -0.41
CA LEU A 17 -0.47 -1.76 -1.53
C LEU A 17 0.49 -2.93 -1.73
N GLN A 18 0.94 -3.59 -0.66
CA GLN A 18 1.83 -4.74 -0.77
C GLN A 18 1.19 -5.95 -1.49
N PHE A 19 -0.14 -6.03 -1.51
CA PHE A 19 -0.89 -7.10 -2.20
C PHE A 19 -1.44 -6.68 -3.56
N SER A 20 -1.26 -5.43 -3.97
CA SER A 20 -1.92 -4.83 -5.14
C SER A 20 -1.57 -5.49 -6.48
N THR A 21 -0.46 -6.23 -6.54
CA THR A 21 -0.03 -6.95 -7.75
C THR A 21 -0.63 -8.35 -7.86
N LEU A 22 -1.03 -8.96 -6.74
CA LEU A 22 -1.50 -10.34 -6.71
C LEU A 22 -2.68 -10.63 -7.63
N PRO A 23 -3.73 -9.78 -7.73
CA PRO A 23 -4.85 -10.05 -8.62
C PRO A 23 -4.44 -10.25 -10.08
N GLU A 24 -3.60 -9.37 -10.58
CA GLU A 24 -3.08 -9.47 -11.94
C GLU A 24 -2.24 -10.73 -12.14
N GLN A 25 -1.41 -11.08 -11.15
CA GLN A 25 -0.53 -12.25 -11.25
C GLN A 25 -1.31 -13.56 -11.18
N PHE A 26 -2.31 -13.67 -10.31
CA PHE A 26 -3.21 -14.83 -10.29
C PHE A 26 -3.93 -15.01 -11.64
N TYR A 27 -4.42 -13.91 -12.21
CA TYR A 27 -5.06 -13.97 -13.51
C TYR A 27 -4.08 -14.39 -14.62
N LYS A 28 -2.94 -13.71 -14.72
CA LYS A 28 -1.97 -13.94 -15.82
C LYS A 28 -1.25 -15.27 -15.73
N GLN A 29 -0.90 -15.72 -14.54
CA GLN A 29 -0.10 -16.93 -14.37
C GLN A 29 -0.93 -18.18 -14.16
N GLN A 30 -2.14 -18.06 -13.59
CA GLN A 30 -2.95 -19.20 -13.18
C GLN A 30 -4.37 -19.19 -13.78
N GLY A 31 -4.79 -18.14 -14.48
CA GLY A 31 -6.13 -18.00 -15.04
C GLY A 31 -7.22 -17.91 -13.96
N ARG A 32 -6.89 -17.46 -12.74
CA ARG A 32 -7.81 -17.39 -11.61
C ARG A 32 -8.42 -16.01 -11.47
N GLU A 33 -9.71 -15.98 -11.17
CA GLU A 33 -10.41 -14.73 -10.82
C GLU A 33 -10.17 -14.37 -9.37
N THR A 34 -10.00 -13.07 -9.10
CA THR A 34 -9.76 -12.54 -7.77
C THR A 34 -10.91 -11.65 -7.32
N TYR A 35 -11.30 -11.83 -6.08
CA TYR A 35 -12.31 -11.05 -5.37
C TYR A 35 -11.70 -10.51 -4.07
N VAL A 36 -12.19 -9.40 -3.59
CA VAL A 36 -11.90 -8.96 -2.22
C VAL A 36 -12.81 -9.74 -1.27
N ALA A 37 -12.24 -10.36 -0.25
CA ALA A 37 -13.03 -11.06 0.76
C ALA A 37 -13.84 -10.05 1.58
N ASP A 38 -15.11 -10.36 1.83
CA ASP A 38 -16.06 -9.50 2.56
C ASP A 38 -15.63 -9.18 4.01
N GLY A 39 -14.83 -10.07 4.62
CA GLY A 39 -14.22 -9.85 5.93
C GLY A 39 -12.98 -8.96 5.93
N SER A 40 -12.60 -8.36 4.79
CA SER A 40 -11.48 -7.41 4.73
C SER A 40 -11.84 -6.10 5.42
N THR A 41 -10.87 -5.54 6.12
CA THR A 41 -11.03 -4.25 6.80
C THR A 41 -10.23 -3.18 6.06
N PHE A 42 -10.81 -1.99 5.96
CA PHE A 42 -10.15 -0.80 5.41
C PHE A 42 -10.35 0.36 6.39
N ARG A 43 -9.30 1.13 6.62
CA ARG A 43 -9.40 2.29 7.54
C ARG A 43 -10.34 3.38 7.01
N ASN A 44 -10.46 3.46 5.70
CA ASN A 44 -11.42 4.32 5.01
C ASN A 44 -11.76 3.72 3.63
N GLU A 45 -12.83 4.20 3.03
CA GLU A 45 -13.34 3.71 1.74
C GLU A 45 -12.39 4.04 0.58
N GLU A 46 -11.64 5.13 0.68
CA GLU A 46 -10.71 5.57 -0.35
C GLU A 46 -9.57 4.57 -0.56
N ILE A 47 -9.16 3.84 0.49
CA ILE A 47 -8.15 2.77 0.37
C ILE A 47 -8.69 1.64 -0.51
N TYR A 48 -9.95 1.24 -0.29
CA TYR A 48 -10.58 0.23 -1.15
C TYR A 48 -10.64 0.72 -2.60
N GLU A 49 -11.16 1.92 -2.82
CA GLU A 49 -11.30 2.51 -4.15
C GLU A 49 -9.96 2.60 -4.88
N LEU A 50 -8.94 3.13 -4.20
CA LEU A 50 -7.61 3.34 -4.77
C LEU A 50 -6.93 2.03 -5.18
N VAL A 51 -6.97 1.01 -4.34
CA VAL A 51 -6.16 -0.20 -4.54
C VAL A 51 -6.95 -1.32 -5.21
N TRP A 52 -8.23 -1.47 -4.87
CA TRP A 52 -9.04 -2.63 -5.25
C TRP A 52 -10.16 -2.29 -6.21
N GLY A 53 -10.93 -1.22 -5.93
CA GLY A 53 -12.13 -0.87 -6.67
C GLY A 53 -11.88 -0.56 -8.15
N CYS A 54 -10.75 0.09 -8.45
CA CYS A 54 -10.33 0.41 -9.83
C CYS A 54 -9.47 -0.68 -10.48
N ASN A 55 -9.16 -1.78 -9.78
CA ASN A 55 -8.30 -2.82 -10.31
C ASN A 55 -9.08 -3.75 -11.27
N PRO A 56 -8.74 -3.81 -12.57
CA PRO A 56 -9.50 -4.58 -13.56
C PRO A 56 -9.44 -6.10 -13.35
N TYR A 57 -8.54 -6.58 -12.51
CA TYR A 57 -8.41 -8.00 -12.16
C TYR A 57 -9.21 -8.37 -10.90
N ILE A 58 -9.85 -7.39 -10.23
CA ILE A 58 -10.79 -7.61 -9.13
C ILE A 58 -12.22 -7.64 -9.69
N LYS A 59 -12.96 -8.70 -9.37
CA LYS A 59 -14.33 -8.91 -9.82
C LYS A 59 -15.39 -8.35 -8.87
N GLY A 60 -14.97 -7.87 -7.72
CA GLY A 60 -15.83 -7.30 -6.69
C GLY A 60 -15.54 -7.88 -5.31
N ILE A 61 -16.49 -7.75 -4.41
CA ILE A 61 -16.44 -8.33 -3.06
C ILE A 61 -17.18 -9.67 -3.08
N LYS A 62 -16.62 -10.68 -2.39
CA LYS A 62 -17.21 -12.01 -2.30
C LYS A 62 -17.11 -12.54 -0.88
N GLU A 63 -18.22 -13.14 -0.42
CA GLU A 63 -18.28 -13.87 0.84
C GLU A 63 -17.36 -15.08 0.83
N GLY A 64 -16.60 -15.25 1.91
CA GLY A 64 -15.78 -16.43 2.11
C GLY A 64 -14.49 -16.17 2.86
N LYS A 65 -13.83 -17.28 3.23
CA LYS A 65 -12.53 -17.22 3.90
C LYS A 65 -11.45 -16.79 2.92
N ARG A 66 -10.66 -15.80 3.32
CA ARG A 66 -9.47 -15.36 2.57
C ARG A 66 -8.53 -16.53 2.32
N ASN A 67 -8.02 -16.61 1.12
CA ASN A 67 -7.01 -17.58 0.70
C ASN A 67 -5.83 -16.92 -0.03
N ALA A 68 -5.77 -15.60 -0.01
CA ALA A 68 -4.66 -14.81 -0.51
C ALA A 68 -4.54 -13.48 0.24
N GLY A 69 -3.41 -12.83 0.11
CA GLY A 69 -3.05 -11.64 0.87
C GLY A 69 -2.53 -12.00 2.26
N ASP A 70 -2.93 -11.24 3.25
CA ASP A 70 -2.59 -11.48 4.65
C ASP A 70 -3.49 -12.59 5.22
N ILE A 71 -3.04 -13.83 5.11
CA ILE A 71 -3.74 -15.02 5.62
C ILE A 71 -2.93 -15.68 6.74
N PRO A 72 -3.60 -16.16 7.82
CA PRO A 72 -2.92 -16.72 8.99
C PRO A 72 -2.04 -17.94 8.68
N GLU A 73 -2.33 -18.64 7.62
CA GLU A 73 -1.61 -19.84 7.19
C GLU A 73 -0.27 -19.52 6.49
N ILE A 74 -0.06 -18.26 6.11
CA ILE A 74 1.21 -17.80 5.54
C ILE A 74 1.94 -17.03 6.60
N ASP A 75 2.95 -17.66 7.19
CA ASP A 75 3.89 -16.95 8.04
C ASP A 75 4.80 -16.11 7.14
N PHE A 76 4.71 -14.78 7.28
CA PHE A 76 5.59 -13.87 6.57
C PHE A 76 7.01 -13.96 7.16
N VAL A 77 7.62 -15.10 6.98
CA VAL A 77 9.05 -15.25 7.21
C VAL A 77 9.74 -14.75 5.95
N ASN A 78 10.52 -13.70 6.08
CA ASN A 78 11.41 -13.25 5.02
C ASN A 78 12.68 -14.12 5.02
N PRO A 79 12.72 -15.25 4.28
CA PRO A 79 13.82 -16.20 4.36
C PRO A 79 15.15 -15.66 3.82
N ASN A 80 15.11 -14.58 3.06
CA ASN A 80 16.24 -14.02 2.33
C ASN A 80 16.65 -12.60 2.75
N GLY A 81 16.25 -12.17 3.95
CA GLY A 81 16.49 -10.79 4.38
C GLY A 81 15.47 -9.81 3.78
N TYR A 82 15.69 -8.51 3.92
CA TYR A 82 14.77 -7.45 3.52
C TYR A 82 14.62 -7.32 1.99
N ASN A 83 14.11 -8.35 1.36
CA ASN A 83 13.68 -8.29 -0.02
C ASN A 83 12.39 -7.45 -0.11
N ASN A 84 12.05 -7.08 -1.32
CA ASN A 84 10.84 -6.33 -1.59
C ASN A 84 9.59 -7.12 -1.14
N CYS A 85 8.77 -6.53 -0.26
CA CYS A 85 7.56 -7.18 0.27
C CYS A 85 6.63 -7.70 -0.83
N ILE A 86 6.52 -6.98 -1.94
CA ILE A 86 5.62 -7.34 -3.05
C ILE A 86 6.09 -8.64 -3.71
N THR A 87 7.39 -8.74 -4.02
CA THR A 87 7.94 -9.97 -4.60
C THR A 87 7.82 -11.15 -3.65
N ASN A 88 8.01 -10.93 -2.35
CA ASN A 88 7.85 -11.97 -1.35
C ASN A 88 6.41 -12.48 -1.28
N TRP A 89 5.42 -11.59 -1.33
CA TRP A 89 4.02 -12.00 -1.38
C TRP A 89 3.67 -12.78 -2.64
N GLU A 90 4.21 -12.38 -3.80
CA GLU A 90 4.03 -13.16 -5.03
C GLU A 90 4.58 -14.58 -4.86
N GLU A 91 5.80 -14.72 -4.33
CA GLU A 91 6.43 -16.04 -4.08
C GLU A 91 5.67 -16.89 -3.06
N LEU A 92 5.25 -16.30 -1.94
CA LEU A 92 4.48 -17.00 -0.90
C LEU A 92 3.15 -17.55 -1.41
N HIS A 93 2.58 -16.92 -2.44
CA HIS A 93 1.37 -17.39 -3.12
C HIS A 93 1.65 -18.33 -4.31
N GLY A 94 2.88 -18.80 -4.48
CA GLY A 94 3.28 -19.70 -5.56
C GLY A 94 3.27 -19.05 -6.94
N LEU A 95 3.44 -17.73 -7.00
CA LEU A 95 3.54 -16.96 -8.21
C LEU A 95 5.00 -16.65 -8.53
N LYS A 96 5.33 -16.55 -9.81
CA LYS A 96 6.64 -16.05 -10.22
C LYS A 96 6.69 -14.54 -9.99
N PRO A 97 7.68 -14.04 -9.23
CA PRO A 97 7.80 -12.62 -8.97
C PRO A 97 8.05 -11.82 -10.26
N THR A 98 7.26 -10.79 -10.46
CA THR A 98 7.34 -9.93 -11.65
C THR A 98 7.36 -8.45 -11.33
N ASN A 99 6.96 -8.07 -10.11
CA ASN A 99 6.80 -6.69 -9.72
C ASN A 99 7.68 -6.34 -8.52
N LYS A 100 8.25 -5.14 -8.53
CA LYS A 100 8.98 -4.56 -7.39
C LYS A 100 8.23 -3.38 -6.76
N TYR A 101 7.18 -2.92 -7.41
CA TYR A 101 6.40 -1.75 -7.01
C TYR A 101 4.92 -2.11 -6.97
N PRO A 102 4.12 -1.46 -6.11
CA PRO A 102 2.68 -1.64 -6.10
C PRO A 102 2.08 -1.22 -7.44
N LYS A 103 0.97 -1.87 -7.80
CA LYS A 103 0.18 -1.49 -8.97
C LYS A 103 -1.11 -0.83 -8.52
N ILE A 104 -1.32 0.39 -8.99
CA ILE A 104 -2.53 1.17 -8.76
C ILE A 104 -3.13 1.47 -10.13
N TYR A 105 -4.39 1.12 -10.29
CA TYR A 105 -5.15 1.34 -11.54
C TYR A 105 -6.06 2.57 -11.45
N TYR A 106 -6.14 3.17 -10.26
CA TYR A 106 -6.84 4.44 -10.07
C TYR A 106 -6.19 5.53 -10.93
N GLN A 107 -7.03 6.25 -11.65
CA GLN A 107 -6.59 7.39 -12.45
C GLN A 107 -6.97 8.67 -11.70
N PRO A 108 -6.01 9.38 -11.12
CA PRO A 108 -6.31 10.61 -10.40
C PRO A 108 -6.90 11.64 -11.35
N LYS A 109 -7.93 12.35 -10.89
CA LYS A 109 -8.47 13.49 -11.62
C LYS A 109 -7.41 14.59 -11.62
N LYS A 110 -7.14 15.15 -12.79
CA LYS A 110 -6.32 16.34 -12.90
C LYS A 110 -7.08 17.50 -12.25
N ILE A 111 -6.41 18.22 -11.36
CA ILE A 111 -6.93 19.43 -10.73
C ILE A 111 -6.13 20.59 -11.33
N ASP A 112 -6.81 21.47 -12.05
CA ASP A 112 -6.17 22.63 -12.68
C ASP A 112 -5.51 23.51 -11.61
N GLY A 113 -4.29 23.95 -11.90
CA GLY A 113 -3.49 24.76 -10.97
C GLY A 113 -2.66 23.97 -9.96
N PHE A 114 -2.76 22.62 -9.96
CA PHE A 114 -1.96 21.75 -9.08
C PHE A 114 -0.76 21.10 -9.78
N GLU A 115 -0.51 21.39 -11.03
CA GLU A 115 0.60 20.81 -11.80
C GLU A 115 1.99 21.12 -11.22
N GLU A 116 2.09 22.28 -10.55
CA GLU A 116 3.32 22.73 -9.93
C GLU A 116 3.37 22.50 -8.41
N VAL A 117 2.33 21.85 -7.85
CA VAL A 117 2.26 21.57 -6.41
C VAL A 117 2.89 20.21 -6.11
N MET A 118 3.86 20.21 -5.21
CA MET A 118 4.40 19.01 -4.59
C MET A 118 3.83 18.87 -3.18
N MET A 119 3.07 17.82 -2.96
CA MET A 119 2.53 17.51 -1.64
C MET A 119 3.56 16.75 -0.82
N VAL A 120 3.85 17.23 0.38
CA VAL A 120 4.79 16.59 1.30
C VAL A 120 4.05 16.24 2.59
N ASP A 121 4.00 14.96 2.90
CA ASP A 121 3.51 14.48 4.19
C ASP A 121 4.70 14.10 5.07
N LEU A 122 4.94 14.89 6.10
CA LEU A 122 5.99 14.66 7.10
C LEU A 122 5.42 14.03 8.39
N SER A 123 4.12 13.68 8.39
CA SER A 123 3.46 13.07 9.54
C SER A 123 2.98 11.66 9.23
N SER A 124 3.68 10.64 9.70
CA SER A 124 3.19 9.27 9.64
C SER A 124 2.39 8.92 10.88
N VAL A 125 1.19 8.37 10.70
CA VAL A 125 0.34 7.87 11.80
C VAL A 125 1.05 6.76 12.58
N SER A 126 1.84 5.93 11.91
CA SER A 126 2.64 4.87 12.54
C SER A 126 3.67 5.40 13.53
N LEU A 127 4.12 6.64 13.37
CA LEU A 127 5.03 7.30 14.31
C LEU A 127 4.32 7.84 15.54
N LYS A 128 3.00 8.10 15.47
CA LYS A 128 2.19 8.61 16.60
C LYS A 128 1.70 7.50 17.52
N HIS A 129 1.54 6.29 17.02
CA HIS A 129 1.13 5.12 17.79
C HIS A 129 2.34 4.26 18.14
N GLY A 130 3.30 4.86 18.86
CA GLY A 130 4.40 4.09 19.42
C GLY A 130 3.83 2.93 20.23
N SER A 131 4.28 1.70 19.93
CA SER A 131 4.01 0.57 20.81
C SER A 131 4.45 0.95 22.23
N ASN A 132 3.75 0.46 23.23
CA ASN A 132 4.05 0.70 24.64
C ASN A 132 5.48 0.33 25.08
N ASN A 133 6.35 -0.05 24.18
CA ASN A 133 7.71 -0.48 24.40
C ASN A 133 8.72 0.56 23.93
N ASN A 134 8.58 1.83 24.18
CA ASN A 134 9.62 2.89 24.14
C ASN A 134 10.83 2.71 23.17
N THR A 135 10.71 1.88 22.13
CA THR A 135 11.81 1.50 21.24
C THR A 135 11.74 2.13 19.84
N TYR A 136 10.74 2.96 19.59
CA TYR A 136 10.73 3.78 18.39
C TYR A 136 11.65 4.98 18.57
N PRO A 137 12.44 5.32 17.56
CA PRO A 137 13.19 6.57 17.61
C PRO A 137 12.22 7.72 17.90
N PRO A 138 12.65 8.72 18.65
CA PRO A 138 11.83 9.90 18.90
C PRO A 138 11.33 10.48 17.57
N PRO A 139 10.23 11.22 17.59
CA PRO A 139 9.77 11.92 16.39
C PRO A 139 10.96 12.62 15.76
N TYR A 140 11.08 12.51 14.44
CA TYR A 140 12.23 13.04 13.71
C TYR A 140 12.65 14.39 14.27
N ASP A 141 13.94 14.53 14.53
CA ASP A 141 14.51 15.81 14.96
C ASP A 141 14.01 16.89 14.01
N PRO A 142 13.37 17.95 14.50
CA PRO A 142 12.89 19.05 13.66
C PRO A 142 13.96 19.64 12.74
N ALA A 143 15.23 19.58 13.16
CA ALA A 143 16.36 20.00 12.33
C ALA A 143 16.54 19.10 11.12
N VAL A 144 16.44 17.79 11.28
CA VAL A 144 16.52 16.80 10.17
C VAL A 144 15.34 16.96 9.21
N VAL A 145 14.14 17.17 9.73
CA VAL A 145 12.94 17.38 8.89
C VAL A 145 13.10 18.68 8.08
N LYS A 146 13.59 19.73 8.70
CA LYS A 146 13.86 21.01 8.02
C LYS A 146 14.92 20.86 6.92
N GLU A 147 16.02 20.18 7.22
CA GLU A 147 17.08 19.91 6.25
C GLU A 147 16.57 19.12 5.05
N LEU A 148 15.80 18.06 5.30
CA LEU A 148 15.16 17.26 4.24
C LEU A 148 14.25 18.13 3.36
N TYR A 149 13.43 18.97 3.97
CA TYR A 149 12.54 19.86 3.24
C TYR A 149 13.31 20.87 2.36
N GLU A 150 14.36 21.48 2.89
CA GLU A 150 15.19 22.41 2.12
C GLU A 150 15.94 21.71 0.97
N ASN A 151 16.38 20.49 1.16
CA ASN A 151 17.00 19.69 0.11
C ASN A 151 15.99 19.35 -1.02
N ILE A 152 14.78 18.94 -0.68
CA ILE A 152 13.72 18.68 -1.66
C ILE A 152 13.41 19.98 -2.45
N LYS A 153 13.26 21.10 -1.78
CA LYS A 153 13.05 22.40 -2.46
C LYS A 153 14.16 22.75 -3.43
N LYS A 154 15.40 22.49 -3.05
CA LYS A 154 16.58 22.76 -3.89
C LYS A 154 16.61 21.88 -5.14
N GLU A 155 16.19 20.61 -5.00
CA GLU A 155 16.15 19.67 -6.13
C GLU A 155 14.96 19.93 -7.08
N HIS A 156 13.91 20.59 -6.59
CA HIS A 156 12.70 20.87 -7.36
C HIS A 156 12.39 22.39 -7.39
N PRO A 157 13.27 23.21 -7.99
CA PRO A 157 13.05 24.64 -8.05
C PRO A 157 11.81 24.96 -8.89
N GLY A 158 10.99 25.89 -8.41
CA GLY A 158 9.77 26.31 -9.10
C GLY A 158 8.51 25.52 -8.70
N LYS A 159 8.63 24.45 -7.91
CA LYS A 159 7.46 23.77 -7.35
C LYS A 159 6.92 24.48 -6.12
N ILE A 160 5.59 24.48 -5.99
CA ILE A 160 4.89 24.92 -4.78
C ILE A 160 4.82 23.73 -3.82
N PHE A 161 5.31 23.90 -2.61
CA PHE A 161 5.27 22.84 -1.60
C PHE A 161 4.05 23.03 -0.70
N ALA A 162 3.21 22.03 -0.66
CA ALA A 162 2.07 21.96 0.24
C ALA A 162 2.26 20.82 1.25
N GLN A 163 2.19 21.16 2.53
CA GLN A 163 2.17 20.17 3.59
C GLN A 163 0.75 19.67 3.83
N VAL A 164 0.58 18.36 3.85
CA VAL A 164 -0.70 17.75 4.22
C VAL A 164 -0.75 17.63 5.74
N ASN A 165 -1.65 18.36 6.35
CA ASN A 165 -1.95 18.24 7.77
C ASN A 165 -3.28 17.50 7.91
N PHE A 166 -3.24 16.28 8.42
CA PHE A 166 -4.45 15.59 8.86
C PHE A 166 -4.83 16.15 10.24
N THR A 167 -5.80 17.05 10.27
CA THR A 167 -6.47 17.42 11.51
C THR A 167 -7.49 16.35 11.82
N ASN A 168 -7.35 15.68 12.95
CA ASN A 168 -8.38 14.78 13.49
C ASN A 168 -9.59 15.58 13.94
#